data_3bc6f2137547cab8b836d8d79be4dc35
#
_entry.id   3bc6f2137547cab8b836d8d79be4dc35
#
_cell.length_a   1.000
_cell.length_b   1.000
_cell.length_c   1.000
_cell.angle_alpha   90.00
_cell.angle_beta   90.00
_cell.angle_gamma   90.00
#
_symmetry.space_group_name_H-M   'P 1'
#
loop_
_entity.id
_entity.type
_entity.pdbx_description
1 polymer ?
#
loop_
_entity_poly.entity_id
_entity_poly.type
_entity_poly.pdbx_seq_one_letter_code
_entity_poly.pdbx_strand_id
1 'polypeptide(L)'
;MAWHQELLIGFDLETTGTEPREARIVTGAVIEVRGGRPIGRREWLADPGVEIPADAVAVHGITNERATTEGRPADQVAESIADVLVTYWKTGVPVVAYNAAFDLTLLSAELRRHGLPSLRDRLGGTDPAPVIDPYTIDRSVDRYRRGKRNLEAVCQEYGVVLDAAHDASADALAAARLAGAIADRHPKVAALGPAELHRRQIEWYAEWAADFQSFLRRKGDQDAVIDGTWPLRELEDETV
;
A
#
# COMPACT_ATOMS: atom_id res chain seq x y z
N MET A 1 22.50 4.12 -12.02
CA MET A 1 21.82 2.81 -12.00
C MET A 1 20.32 3.06 -12.16
N ALA A 2 19.55 2.08 -12.65
CA ALA A 2 18.11 2.21 -12.74
C ALA A 2 17.50 2.15 -11.32
N TRP A 3 16.53 3.01 -11.02
CA TRP A 3 15.96 3.15 -9.67
C TRP A 3 15.48 1.82 -9.06
N HIS A 4 14.95 0.93 -9.87
CA HIS A 4 14.43 -0.37 -9.43
C HIS A 4 15.51 -1.41 -9.07
N GLN A 5 16.79 -1.08 -9.30
CA GLN A 5 17.93 -1.88 -8.84
C GLN A 5 18.52 -1.33 -7.52
N GLU A 6 18.14 -0.11 -7.13
CA GLU A 6 18.54 0.51 -5.87
C GLU A 6 17.67 0.00 -4.70
N LEU A 7 17.82 0.61 -3.53
CA LEU A 7 17.02 0.28 -2.36
C LEU A 7 15.57 0.69 -2.57
N LEU A 8 14.66 -0.26 -2.42
CA LEU A 8 13.22 -0.10 -2.36
C LEU A 8 12.72 -0.61 -1.02
N ILE A 9 11.66 0.00 -0.51
CA ILE A 9 11.03 -0.41 0.75
C ILE A 9 9.64 -0.98 0.43
N GLY A 10 9.55 -2.31 0.39
CA GLY A 10 8.25 -2.98 0.29
C GLY A 10 7.45 -2.77 1.57
N PHE A 11 6.18 -2.44 1.46
CA PHE A 11 5.27 -2.21 2.57
C PHE A 11 3.92 -2.85 2.30
N ASP A 12 3.36 -3.51 3.32
CA ASP A 12 2.04 -4.11 3.25
C ASP A 12 1.42 -4.26 4.64
N LEU A 13 0.09 -4.27 4.74
CA LEU A 13 -0.71 -4.44 5.95
C LEU A 13 -1.78 -5.51 5.75
N GLU A 14 -1.90 -6.44 6.73
CA GLU A 14 -3.12 -7.23 6.89
C GLU A 14 -4.05 -6.57 7.91
N THR A 15 -5.34 -6.66 7.67
CA THR A 15 -6.32 -5.78 8.32
C THR A 15 -7.61 -6.50 8.71
N THR A 16 -8.41 -5.85 9.55
CA THR A 16 -9.72 -6.37 9.96
C THR A 16 -10.80 -6.21 8.88
N GLY A 17 -10.52 -5.54 7.76
CA GLY A 17 -11.52 -5.30 6.72
C GLY A 17 -10.99 -4.51 5.53
N THR A 18 -11.88 -4.21 4.59
CA THR A 18 -11.53 -3.62 3.29
C THR A 18 -11.80 -2.11 3.17
N GLU A 19 -12.37 -1.48 4.18
CA GLU A 19 -12.55 -0.03 4.24
C GLU A 19 -11.41 0.60 5.07
N PRO A 20 -10.44 1.29 4.44
CA PRO A 20 -9.22 1.69 5.13
C PRO A 20 -9.42 2.75 6.22
N ARG A 21 -10.55 3.48 6.21
CA ARG A 21 -10.86 4.45 7.26
C ARG A 21 -11.41 3.79 8.54
N GLU A 22 -12.01 2.60 8.42
CA GLU A 22 -12.67 1.87 9.50
C GLU A 22 -11.85 0.68 10.00
N ALA A 23 -11.19 -0.01 9.09
CA ALA A 23 -10.38 -1.19 9.39
C ALA A 23 -9.24 -0.88 10.37
N ARG A 24 -8.73 -1.93 11.01
CA ARG A 24 -7.62 -1.89 11.97
C ARG A 24 -6.45 -2.69 11.44
N ILE A 25 -5.24 -2.29 11.80
CA ILE A 25 -4.03 -3.06 11.51
C ILE A 25 -4.05 -4.36 12.34
N VAL A 26 -3.85 -5.49 11.68
CA VAL A 26 -3.64 -6.80 12.30
C VAL A 26 -2.15 -7.17 12.22
N THR A 27 -1.56 -7.13 11.02
CA THR A 27 -0.11 -7.25 10.84
C THR A 27 0.40 -6.17 9.90
N GLY A 28 1.70 -5.91 9.96
CA GLY A 28 2.37 -5.04 9.02
C GLY A 28 3.78 -5.53 8.73
N ALA A 29 4.26 -5.28 7.52
CA ALA A 29 5.61 -5.63 7.12
C ALA A 29 6.28 -4.51 6.33
N VAL A 30 7.56 -4.32 6.63
CA VAL A 30 8.47 -3.45 5.88
C VAL A 30 9.70 -4.27 5.48
N ILE A 31 9.92 -4.41 4.17
CA ILE A 31 10.99 -5.22 3.60
C ILE A 31 11.94 -4.31 2.81
N GLU A 32 13.20 -4.30 3.19
CA GLU A 32 14.26 -3.66 2.41
C GLU A 32 14.64 -4.56 1.24
N VAL A 33 14.50 -4.07 0.02
CA VAL A 33 14.76 -4.83 -1.22
C VAL A 33 15.77 -4.09 -2.09
N ARG A 34 16.80 -4.80 -2.55
CA ARG A 34 17.78 -4.25 -3.51
C ARG A 34 18.00 -5.23 -4.66
N GLY A 35 17.77 -4.77 -5.90
CA GLY A 35 17.85 -5.64 -7.07
C GLY A 35 16.96 -6.88 -6.96
N GLY A 36 15.74 -6.74 -6.43
CA GLY A 36 14.78 -7.83 -6.21
C GLY A 36 15.11 -8.78 -5.04
N ARG A 37 16.21 -8.55 -4.30
CA ARG A 37 16.63 -9.38 -3.16
C ARG A 37 16.31 -8.70 -1.83
N PRO A 38 15.63 -9.39 -0.89
CA PRO A 38 15.41 -8.86 0.46
C PRO A 38 16.76 -8.77 1.18
N ILE A 39 17.02 -7.64 1.84
CA ILE A 39 18.25 -7.38 2.61
C ILE A 39 17.96 -6.99 4.07
N GLY A 40 16.71 -6.66 4.38
CA GLY A 40 16.24 -6.33 5.72
C GLY A 40 14.74 -6.57 5.84
N ARG A 41 14.27 -6.82 7.05
CA ARG A 41 12.87 -7.15 7.34
C ARG A 41 12.46 -6.62 8.70
N ARG A 42 11.26 -6.03 8.76
CA ARG A 42 10.58 -5.69 10.01
C ARG A 42 9.12 -6.09 9.89
N GLU A 43 8.61 -6.74 10.92
CA GLU A 43 7.25 -7.24 10.99
C GLU A 43 6.62 -6.84 12.33
N TRP A 44 5.33 -6.64 12.30
CA TRP A 44 4.53 -6.31 13.48
C TRP A 44 3.28 -7.17 13.51
N LEU A 45 2.90 -7.59 14.70
CA LEU A 45 1.59 -8.13 15.02
C LEU A 45 0.95 -7.18 16.02
N ALA A 46 -0.25 -6.69 15.69
CA ALA A 46 -1.04 -5.82 16.55
C ALA A 46 -2.17 -6.59 17.24
N ASP A 47 -2.47 -6.20 18.46
CA ASP A 47 -3.80 -6.38 19.01
C ASP A 47 -4.66 -5.21 18.51
N PRO A 48 -5.61 -5.42 17.57
CA PRO A 48 -6.39 -4.33 16.99
C PRO A 48 -7.39 -3.70 17.97
N GLY A 49 -7.58 -4.29 19.17
CA GLY A 49 -8.55 -3.85 20.18
C GLY A 49 -10.01 -4.03 19.77
N VAL A 50 -10.26 -4.71 18.65
CA VAL A 50 -11.58 -5.07 18.12
C VAL A 50 -11.54 -6.51 17.61
N GLU A 51 -12.71 -7.12 17.44
CA GLU A 51 -12.81 -8.44 16.85
C GLU A 51 -12.32 -8.43 15.39
N ILE A 52 -11.47 -9.38 15.04
CA ILE A 52 -11.08 -9.65 13.65
C ILE A 52 -12.18 -10.52 13.06
N PRO A 53 -12.88 -10.05 12.00
CA PRO A 53 -13.96 -10.80 11.36
C PRO A 53 -13.47 -12.14 10.78
N ALA A 54 -14.35 -13.14 10.76
CA ALA A 54 -13.99 -14.49 10.32
C ALA A 54 -13.51 -14.55 8.86
N ASP A 55 -14.02 -13.70 8.00
CA ASP A 55 -13.58 -13.56 6.61
C ASP A 55 -12.16 -12.98 6.50
N ALA A 56 -11.79 -12.01 7.34
CA ALA A 56 -10.43 -11.50 7.42
C ALA A 56 -9.47 -12.59 7.97
N VAL A 57 -9.86 -13.29 9.04
CA VAL A 57 -9.10 -14.45 9.56
C VAL A 57 -8.90 -15.51 8.48
N ALA A 58 -9.91 -15.79 7.66
CA ALA A 58 -9.80 -16.76 6.56
C ALA A 58 -8.82 -16.33 5.47
N VAL A 59 -8.57 -15.03 5.32
CA VAL A 59 -7.63 -14.45 4.35
C VAL A 59 -6.18 -14.53 4.87
N HIS A 60 -5.87 -13.92 6.01
CA HIS A 60 -4.49 -13.78 6.50
C HIS A 60 -4.12 -14.79 7.61
N GLY A 61 -5.05 -15.58 8.11
CA GLY A 61 -4.77 -16.66 9.08
C GLY A 61 -4.50 -16.21 10.52
N ILE A 62 -4.56 -14.93 10.83
CA ILE A 62 -4.34 -14.41 12.20
C ILE A 62 -5.65 -14.47 12.98
N THR A 63 -5.70 -15.31 14.02
CA THR A 63 -6.86 -15.45 14.88
C THR A 63 -6.96 -14.33 15.93
N ASN A 64 -8.16 -14.08 16.44
CA ASN A 64 -8.38 -13.16 17.56
C ASN A 64 -7.53 -13.54 18.78
N GLU A 65 -7.45 -14.83 19.11
CA GLU A 65 -6.63 -15.33 20.21
C GLU A 65 -5.16 -14.95 20.02
N ARG A 66 -4.60 -15.20 18.83
CA ARG A 66 -3.21 -14.89 18.55
C ARG A 66 -2.94 -13.38 18.60
N ALA A 67 -3.80 -12.57 18.01
CA ALA A 67 -3.66 -11.11 18.03
C ALA A 67 -3.68 -10.57 19.47
N THR A 68 -4.61 -11.06 20.30
CA THR A 68 -4.73 -10.61 21.71
C THR A 68 -3.59 -11.09 22.60
N THR A 69 -3.04 -12.31 22.36
CA THR A 69 -2.01 -12.88 23.25
C THR A 69 -0.58 -12.52 22.87
N GLU A 70 -0.32 -12.33 21.57
CA GLU A 70 1.04 -12.09 21.03
C GLU A 70 1.19 -10.69 20.45
N GLY A 71 0.07 -10.02 20.12
CA GLY A 71 0.06 -8.69 19.50
C GLY A 71 0.50 -7.59 20.46
N ARG A 72 1.16 -6.58 19.88
CA ARG A 72 1.47 -5.33 20.59
C ARG A 72 0.26 -4.39 20.53
N PRO A 73 0.12 -3.44 21.46
CA PRO A 73 -0.90 -2.40 21.38
C PRO A 73 -0.91 -1.70 20.01
N ALA A 74 -2.12 -1.49 19.45
CA ALA A 74 -2.31 -0.96 18.10
C ALA A 74 -1.64 0.41 17.88
N ASP A 75 -1.69 1.30 18.88
CA ASP A 75 -1.02 2.60 18.87
C ASP A 75 0.49 2.48 18.70
N GLN A 76 1.13 1.57 19.44
CA GLN A 76 2.57 1.33 19.35
C GLN A 76 2.98 0.73 17.99
N VAL A 77 2.14 -0.12 17.42
CA VAL A 77 2.39 -0.71 16.10
C VAL A 77 2.27 0.36 15.02
N ALA A 78 1.18 1.14 15.02
CA ALA A 78 0.98 2.23 14.06
C ALA A 78 2.12 3.27 14.14
N GLU A 79 2.51 3.67 15.34
CA GLU A 79 3.63 4.59 15.53
C GLU A 79 4.95 4.03 15.01
N SER A 80 5.28 2.77 15.35
CA SER A 80 6.51 2.11 14.91
C SER A 80 6.59 1.96 13.39
N ILE A 81 5.48 1.61 12.72
CA ILE A 81 5.41 1.54 11.26
C ILE A 81 5.63 2.93 10.66
N ALA A 82 4.92 3.95 11.15
CA ALA A 82 5.04 5.32 10.67
C ALA A 82 6.47 5.85 10.78
N ASP A 83 7.14 5.65 11.92
CA ASP A 83 8.52 6.08 12.13
C ASP A 83 9.50 5.43 11.16
N VAL A 84 9.31 4.14 10.88
CA VAL A 84 10.14 3.42 9.92
C VAL A 84 9.96 3.98 8.51
N LEU A 85 8.72 4.13 8.04
CA LEU A 85 8.43 4.66 6.70
C LEU A 85 8.92 6.11 6.55
N VAL A 86 8.68 6.96 7.54
CA VAL A 86 9.15 8.36 7.57
C VAL A 86 10.67 8.44 7.49
N THR A 87 11.39 7.52 8.14
CA THR A 87 12.86 7.47 8.06
C THR A 87 13.33 7.28 6.63
N TYR A 88 12.70 6.39 5.86
CA TYR A 88 13.04 6.17 4.45
C TYR A 88 12.65 7.35 3.56
N TRP A 89 11.44 7.90 3.70
CA TRP A 89 11.02 9.07 2.93
C TRP A 89 11.92 10.28 3.17
N LYS A 90 12.37 10.55 4.40
CA LYS A 90 13.33 11.63 4.70
C LYS A 90 14.67 11.49 3.99
N THR A 91 15.04 10.28 3.58
CA THR A 91 16.26 10.01 2.80
C THR A 91 15.99 9.86 1.30
N GLY A 92 14.74 10.06 0.85
CA GLY A 92 14.35 9.95 -0.56
C GLY A 92 14.24 8.51 -1.08
N VAL A 93 14.27 7.51 -0.19
CA VAL A 93 14.09 6.10 -0.56
C VAL A 93 12.61 5.82 -0.81
N PRO A 94 12.24 5.23 -1.98
CA PRO A 94 10.85 4.98 -2.30
C PRO A 94 10.25 3.84 -1.47
N VAL A 95 9.02 4.06 -0.99
CA VAL A 95 8.17 3.03 -0.42
C VAL A 95 7.31 2.45 -1.53
N VAL A 96 7.26 1.12 -1.61
CA VAL A 96 6.50 0.37 -2.60
C VAL A 96 5.39 -0.39 -1.90
N ALA A 97 4.14 -0.12 -2.25
CA ALA A 97 2.98 -0.84 -1.75
C ALA A 97 2.01 -1.14 -2.90
N TYR A 98 1.43 -2.34 -2.91
CA TYR A 98 0.45 -2.72 -3.93
C TYR A 98 -0.93 -2.18 -3.55
N ASN A 99 -1.51 -1.27 -4.35
CA ASN A 99 -2.69 -0.49 -3.99
C ASN A 99 -2.43 0.44 -2.80
N ALA A 100 -1.31 1.17 -2.86
CA ALA A 100 -0.75 1.99 -1.78
C ALA A 100 -1.76 2.94 -1.10
N ALA A 101 -2.79 3.40 -1.82
CA ALA A 101 -3.83 4.23 -1.26
C ALA A 101 -4.62 3.55 -0.14
N PHE A 102 -4.71 2.22 -0.14
CA PHE A 102 -5.34 1.47 0.93
C PHE A 102 -4.48 1.50 2.21
N ASP A 103 -3.26 1.00 2.12
CA ASP A 103 -2.37 0.83 3.29
C ASP A 103 -2.00 2.16 3.94
N LEU A 104 -1.69 3.17 3.13
CA LEU A 104 -1.31 4.48 3.66
C LEU A 104 -2.49 5.22 4.29
N THR A 105 -3.69 5.07 3.72
CA THR A 105 -4.90 5.64 4.32
C THR A 105 -5.24 4.94 5.63
N LEU A 106 -5.14 3.62 5.68
CA LEU A 106 -5.40 2.84 6.89
C LEU A 106 -4.38 3.19 7.99
N LEU A 107 -3.09 3.26 7.69
CA LEU A 107 -2.06 3.71 8.64
C LEU A 107 -2.37 5.12 9.17
N SER A 108 -2.78 6.02 8.29
CA SER A 108 -3.13 7.39 8.68
C SER A 108 -4.39 7.43 9.56
N ALA A 109 -5.38 6.58 9.27
CA ALA A 109 -6.57 6.43 10.11
C ALA A 109 -6.23 5.87 11.51
N GLU A 110 -5.31 4.90 11.58
CA GLU A 110 -4.81 4.38 12.86
C GLU A 110 -4.08 5.46 13.67
N LEU A 111 -3.15 6.20 13.04
CA LEU A 111 -2.46 7.30 13.71
C LEU A 111 -3.44 8.33 14.27
N ARG A 112 -4.43 8.74 13.48
CA ARG A 112 -5.46 9.70 13.91
C ARG A 112 -6.31 9.15 15.06
N ARG A 113 -6.73 7.90 14.98
CA ARG A 113 -7.56 7.22 15.99
C ARG A 113 -6.91 7.18 17.36
N HIS A 114 -5.58 7.04 17.38
CA HIS A 114 -4.78 7.01 18.59
C HIS A 114 -4.21 8.39 18.99
N GLY A 115 -4.61 9.48 18.32
CA GLY A 115 -4.12 10.82 18.61
C GLY A 115 -2.62 11.02 18.36
N LEU A 116 -2.04 10.19 17.48
CA LEU A 116 -0.63 10.25 17.10
C LEU A 116 -0.41 11.27 15.97
N PRO A 117 0.79 11.88 15.88
CA PRO A 117 1.12 12.79 14.78
C PRO A 117 0.94 12.09 13.42
N SER A 118 0.32 12.79 12.46
CA SER A 118 0.10 12.26 11.11
C SER A 118 1.43 12.04 10.38
N LEU A 119 1.38 11.27 9.28
CA LEU A 119 2.54 11.10 8.40
C LEU A 119 3.04 12.47 7.88
N ARG A 120 2.12 13.37 7.57
CA ARG A 120 2.43 14.73 7.11
C ARG A 120 3.14 15.56 8.18
N ASP A 121 2.68 15.49 9.43
CA ASP A 121 3.35 16.19 10.54
C ASP A 121 4.78 15.69 10.74
N ARG A 122 4.98 14.36 10.70
CA ARG A 122 6.28 13.70 10.81
C ARG A 122 7.23 14.06 9.66
N LEU A 123 6.69 14.41 8.49
CA LEU A 123 7.41 14.83 7.28
C LEU A 123 7.55 16.36 7.15
N GLY A 124 7.21 17.12 8.20
CA GLY A 124 7.36 18.57 8.19
C GLY A 124 6.36 19.30 7.29
N GLY A 125 5.15 18.76 7.12
CA GLY A 125 4.06 19.36 6.36
C GLY A 125 3.97 18.89 4.90
N THR A 126 4.81 17.94 4.47
CA THR A 126 4.76 17.36 3.13
C THR A 126 4.09 15.99 3.13
N ASP A 127 3.49 15.61 2.00
CA ASP A 127 2.89 14.29 1.87
C ASP A 127 3.96 13.19 1.70
N PRO A 128 3.63 11.92 2.03
CA PRO A 128 4.51 10.77 1.82
C PRO A 128 4.99 10.67 0.37
N ALA A 129 6.30 10.79 0.16
CA ALA A 129 6.92 10.70 -1.17
C ALA A 129 8.42 10.35 -1.07
N PRO A 130 8.97 9.57 -2.04
CA PRO A 130 8.25 8.94 -3.14
C PRO A 130 7.54 7.64 -2.73
N VAL A 131 6.37 7.41 -3.30
CA VAL A 131 5.63 6.15 -3.23
C VAL A 131 5.55 5.55 -4.62
N ILE A 132 5.70 4.23 -4.74
CA ILE A 132 5.57 3.47 -5.99
C ILE A 132 4.51 2.40 -5.77
N ASP A 133 3.48 2.42 -6.61
CA ASP A 133 2.36 1.49 -6.54
C ASP A 133 2.27 0.68 -7.84
N PRO A 134 2.70 -0.60 -7.83
CA PRO A 134 2.64 -1.45 -9.01
C PRO A 134 1.23 -1.60 -9.60
N TYR A 135 0.19 -1.53 -8.77
CA TYR A 135 -1.20 -1.58 -9.22
C TYR A 135 -1.58 -0.37 -10.09
N THR A 136 -1.22 0.82 -9.66
CA THR A 136 -1.46 2.05 -10.42
C THR A 136 -0.63 2.09 -11.71
N ILE A 137 0.64 1.66 -11.64
CA ILE A 137 1.52 1.61 -12.81
C ILE A 137 1.01 0.59 -13.83
N ASP A 138 0.70 -0.66 -13.41
CA ASP A 138 0.16 -1.71 -14.28
C ASP A 138 -1.11 -1.25 -15.01
N ARG A 139 -2.01 -0.56 -14.33
CA ARG A 139 -3.21 0.03 -14.95
C ARG A 139 -2.89 1.09 -15.99
N SER A 140 -1.85 1.87 -15.78
CA SER A 140 -1.44 2.92 -16.72
C SER A 140 -0.78 2.35 -17.97
N VAL A 141 0.13 1.38 -17.82
CA VAL A 141 0.91 0.82 -18.94
C VAL A 141 0.14 -0.22 -19.75
N ASP A 142 -0.83 -0.89 -19.14
CA ASP A 142 -1.68 -1.91 -19.78
C ASP A 142 -3.17 -1.73 -19.43
N ARG A 143 -3.69 -0.56 -19.79
CA ARG A 143 -5.04 -0.09 -19.43
C ARG A 143 -6.16 -1.07 -19.81
N TYR A 144 -6.02 -1.78 -20.93
CA TYR A 144 -7.08 -2.61 -21.50
C TYR A 144 -6.88 -4.11 -21.26
N ARG A 145 -5.87 -4.50 -20.49
CA ARG A 145 -5.66 -5.91 -20.15
C ARG A 145 -6.90 -6.48 -19.45
N ARG A 146 -7.37 -7.62 -19.97
CA ARG A 146 -8.49 -8.34 -19.37
C ARG A 146 -8.02 -9.19 -18.19
N GLY A 147 -8.93 -9.45 -17.27
CA GLY A 147 -8.68 -10.29 -16.10
C GLY A 147 -8.55 -9.51 -14.79
N LYS A 148 -8.22 -10.25 -13.74
CA LYS A 148 -8.04 -9.68 -12.39
C LYS A 148 -6.75 -8.86 -12.32
N ARG A 149 -6.74 -7.90 -11.41
CA ARG A 149 -5.58 -7.06 -11.08
C ARG A 149 -5.29 -7.08 -9.57
N ASN A 150 -5.57 -8.18 -8.87
CA ASN A 150 -5.03 -8.40 -7.55
C ASN A 150 -3.53 -8.71 -7.65
N LEU A 151 -2.81 -8.61 -6.54
CA LEU A 151 -1.36 -8.79 -6.49
C LEU A 151 -0.92 -10.10 -7.15
N GLU A 152 -1.57 -11.22 -6.82
CA GLU A 152 -1.27 -12.55 -7.37
C GLU A 152 -1.36 -12.58 -8.90
N ALA A 153 -2.47 -12.07 -9.47
CA ALA A 153 -2.69 -12.07 -10.91
C ALA A 153 -1.66 -11.18 -11.66
N VAL A 154 -1.28 -10.05 -11.06
CA VAL A 154 -0.28 -9.17 -11.68
C VAL A 154 1.13 -9.73 -11.49
N CYS A 155 1.46 -10.35 -10.36
CA CYS A 155 2.70 -11.09 -10.19
C CYS A 155 2.84 -12.19 -11.25
N GLN A 156 1.78 -12.96 -11.50
CA GLN A 156 1.77 -13.99 -12.55
C GLN A 156 2.02 -13.39 -13.95
N GLU A 157 1.38 -12.26 -14.26
CA GLU A 157 1.57 -11.56 -15.56
C GLU A 157 3.03 -11.15 -15.79
N TYR A 158 3.70 -10.68 -14.74
CA TYR A 158 5.08 -10.20 -14.82
C TYR A 158 6.13 -11.25 -14.44
N GLY A 159 5.74 -12.49 -14.13
CA GLY A 159 6.64 -13.59 -13.78
C GLY A 159 7.31 -13.42 -12.41
N VAL A 160 6.66 -12.71 -11.49
CA VAL A 160 7.10 -12.54 -10.11
C VAL A 160 6.53 -13.67 -9.24
N VAL A 161 7.39 -14.31 -8.46
CA VAL A 161 6.97 -15.36 -7.52
C VAL A 161 6.39 -14.70 -6.26
N LEU A 162 5.19 -15.12 -5.90
CA LEU A 162 4.53 -14.80 -4.64
C LEU A 162 4.47 -16.10 -3.80
N ASP A 163 5.30 -16.19 -2.76
CA ASP A 163 5.52 -17.43 -2.01
C ASP A 163 4.34 -17.78 -1.08
N ALA A 164 3.70 -16.76 -0.49
CA ALA A 164 2.57 -16.94 0.42
C ALA A 164 1.66 -15.71 0.32
N ALA A 165 0.61 -15.78 -0.48
CA ALA A 165 -0.38 -14.71 -0.59
C ALA A 165 -1.06 -14.48 0.77
N HIS A 166 -1.34 -13.20 1.08
CA HIS A 166 -1.95 -12.75 2.34
C HIS A 166 -1.06 -12.96 3.59
N ASP A 167 0.25 -12.96 3.38
CA ASP A 167 1.26 -12.72 4.41
C ASP A 167 1.90 -11.37 4.11
N ALA A 168 1.79 -10.41 5.02
CA ALA A 168 2.23 -9.04 4.79
C ALA A 168 3.70 -8.95 4.32
N SER A 169 4.58 -9.83 4.82
CA SER A 169 5.99 -9.86 4.38
C SER A 169 6.16 -10.38 2.96
N ALA A 170 5.42 -11.41 2.58
CA ALA A 170 5.46 -11.97 1.24
C ALA A 170 4.86 -10.98 0.23
N ASP A 171 3.75 -10.32 0.58
CA ASP A 171 3.06 -9.35 -0.26
C ASP A 171 3.89 -8.06 -0.42
N ALA A 172 4.50 -7.55 0.64
CA ALA A 172 5.44 -6.42 0.59
C ALA A 172 6.67 -6.71 -0.31
N LEU A 173 7.25 -7.91 -0.18
CA LEU A 173 8.38 -8.33 -1.04
C LEU A 173 7.96 -8.47 -2.49
N ALA A 174 6.79 -9.09 -2.74
CA ALA A 174 6.24 -9.27 -4.07
C ALA A 174 5.93 -7.92 -4.73
N ALA A 175 5.35 -6.96 -4.00
CA ALA A 175 5.11 -5.60 -4.49
C ALA A 175 6.41 -4.92 -4.94
N ALA A 176 7.48 -4.99 -4.14
CA ALA A 176 8.77 -4.40 -4.49
C ALA A 176 9.42 -5.08 -5.72
N ARG A 177 9.36 -6.41 -5.82
CA ARG A 177 9.81 -7.17 -6.99
C ARG A 177 8.99 -6.84 -8.24
N LEU A 178 7.68 -6.70 -8.07
CA LEU A 178 6.76 -6.37 -9.16
C LEU A 178 7.03 -4.99 -9.73
N ALA A 179 7.31 -4.00 -8.89
CA ALA A 179 7.73 -2.66 -9.34
C ALA A 179 8.97 -2.74 -10.25
N GLY A 180 9.95 -3.57 -9.88
CA GLY A 180 11.13 -3.84 -10.71
C GLY A 180 10.80 -4.53 -12.03
N ALA A 181 10.00 -5.60 -12.00
CA ALA A 181 9.60 -6.36 -13.18
C ALA A 181 8.78 -5.51 -14.17
N ILE A 182 7.92 -4.63 -13.67
CA ILE A 182 7.19 -3.66 -14.51
C ILE A 182 8.17 -2.70 -15.17
N ALA A 183 9.15 -2.16 -14.42
CA ALA A 183 10.15 -1.26 -14.98
C ALA A 183 11.02 -1.95 -16.05
N ASP A 184 11.44 -3.19 -15.83
CA ASP A 184 12.19 -3.98 -16.81
C ASP A 184 11.39 -4.23 -18.11
N ARG A 185 10.07 -4.47 -18.01
CA ARG A 185 9.19 -4.67 -19.16
C ARG A 185 8.82 -3.36 -19.88
N HIS A 186 8.78 -2.26 -19.17
CA HIS A 186 8.33 -0.96 -19.66
C HIS A 186 9.42 0.13 -19.56
N PRO A 187 10.28 0.29 -20.58
CA PRO A 187 11.41 1.23 -20.55
C PRO A 187 11.02 2.68 -20.24
N LYS A 188 9.79 3.09 -20.59
CA LYS A 188 9.27 4.43 -20.26
C LYS A 188 9.09 4.61 -18.74
N VAL A 189 8.70 3.56 -18.02
CA VAL A 189 8.59 3.56 -16.55
C VAL A 189 9.99 3.55 -15.93
N ALA A 190 10.88 2.70 -16.43
CA ALA A 190 12.27 2.62 -15.98
C ALA A 190 13.05 3.94 -16.12
N ALA A 191 12.72 4.73 -17.15
CA ALA A 191 13.36 6.01 -17.42
C ALA A 191 12.93 7.14 -16.47
N LEU A 192 11.78 7.00 -15.77
CA LEU A 192 11.35 7.95 -14.76
C LEU A 192 12.15 7.71 -13.47
N GLY A 193 12.59 8.80 -12.82
CA GLY A 193 13.09 8.68 -11.44
C GLY A 193 11.95 8.49 -10.44
N PRO A 194 12.22 8.01 -9.21
CA PRO A 194 11.17 7.72 -8.23
C PRO A 194 10.23 8.91 -7.95
N ALA A 195 10.78 10.12 -7.84
CA ALA A 195 9.98 11.33 -7.61
C ALA A 195 9.07 11.68 -8.79
N GLU A 196 9.55 11.52 -10.03
CA GLU A 196 8.73 11.73 -11.22
C GLU A 196 7.67 10.64 -11.37
N LEU A 197 8.05 9.38 -11.13
CA LEU A 197 7.12 8.26 -11.17
C LEU A 197 6.00 8.44 -10.13
N HIS A 198 6.34 8.89 -8.92
CA HIS A 198 5.36 9.24 -7.90
C HIS A 198 4.35 10.29 -8.41
N ARG A 199 4.83 11.40 -8.99
CA ARG A 199 3.95 12.45 -9.54
C ARG A 199 3.06 11.94 -10.67
N ARG A 200 3.58 11.11 -11.56
CA ARG A 200 2.80 10.50 -12.64
C ARG A 200 1.69 9.58 -12.13
N GLN A 201 1.94 8.87 -11.04
CA GLN A 201 0.92 8.00 -10.44
C GLN A 201 -0.25 8.79 -9.86
N ILE A 202 -0.03 9.99 -9.34
CA ILE A 202 -1.13 10.89 -8.92
C ILE A 202 -2.06 11.17 -10.11
N GLU A 203 -1.48 11.55 -11.26
CA GLU A 203 -2.24 11.82 -12.49
C GLU A 203 -2.98 10.56 -12.97
N TRP A 204 -2.27 9.43 -13.09
CA TRP A 204 -2.84 8.17 -13.58
C TRP A 204 -3.96 7.62 -12.70
N TYR A 205 -3.80 7.77 -11.38
CA TYR A 205 -4.82 7.31 -10.44
C TYR A 205 -6.09 8.16 -10.54
N ALA A 206 -5.95 9.48 -10.62
CA ALA A 206 -7.06 10.40 -10.79
C ALA A 206 -7.80 10.16 -12.12
N GLU A 207 -7.08 9.96 -13.24
CA GLU A 207 -7.65 9.62 -14.54
C GLU A 207 -8.42 8.29 -14.47
N TRP A 208 -7.82 7.26 -13.87
CA TRP A 208 -8.50 5.98 -13.70
C TRP A 208 -9.78 6.11 -12.86
N ALA A 209 -9.74 6.83 -11.75
CA ALA A 209 -10.89 7.02 -10.87
C ALA A 209 -12.06 7.70 -11.60
N ALA A 210 -11.77 8.76 -12.37
CA ALA A 210 -12.77 9.46 -13.18
C ALA A 210 -13.40 8.56 -14.26
N ASP A 211 -12.56 7.76 -14.94
CA ASP A 211 -13.05 6.83 -15.97
C ASP A 211 -13.90 5.71 -15.37
N PHE A 212 -13.46 5.15 -14.23
CA PHE A 212 -14.18 4.09 -13.55
C PHE A 212 -15.51 4.59 -12.99
N GLN A 213 -15.54 5.76 -12.37
CA GLN A 213 -16.78 6.43 -11.96
C GLN A 213 -17.76 6.62 -13.14
N SER A 214 -17.25 7.11 -14.26
CA SER A 214 -18.04 7.29 -15.46
C SER A 214 -18.59 5.96 -16.00
N PHE A 215 -17.80 4.89 -15.92
CA PHE A 215 -18.23 3.54 -16.29
C PHE A 215 -19.36 3.03 -15.40
N LEU A 216 -19.23 3.15 -14.05
CA LEU A 216 -20.25 2.71 -13.09
C LEU A 216 -21.57 3.45 -13.32
N ARG A 217 -21.52 4.77 -13.51
CA ARG A 217 -22.69 5.59 -13.80
C ARG A 217 -23.41 5.15 -15.08
N ARG A 218 -22.67 4.83 -16.14
CA ARG A 218 -23.24 4.24 -17.38
C ARG A 218 -23.83 2.84 -17.17
N LYS A 219 -23.36 2.10 -16.18
CA LYS A 219 -23.87 0.76 -15.82
C LYS A 219 -25.09 0.78 -14.90
N GLY A 220 -25.55 1.95 -14.46
CA GLY A 220 -26.75 2.14 -13.67
C GLY A 220 -26.54 2.64 -12.24
N ASP A 221 -25.30 2.70 -11.77
CA ASP A 221 -24.97 3.29 -10.47
C ASP A 221 -24.74 4.80 -10.65
N GLN A 222 -25.85 5.55 -10.69
CA GLN A 222 -25.84 7.00 -10.98
C GLN A 222 -25.10 7.82 -9.91
N ASP A 223 -25.07 7.32 -8.68
CA ASP A 223 -24.50 8.00 -7.51
C ASP A 223 -23.06 7.58 -7.24
N ALA A 224 -22.47 6.71 -8.08
CA ALA A 224 -21.09 6.28 -7.91
C ALA A 224 -20.12 7.46 -7.82
N VAL A 225 -19.34 7.49 -6.75
CA VAL A 225 -18.23 8.42 -6.52
C VAL A 225 -16.97 7.58 -6.25
N ILE A 226 -15.93 7.80 -7.03
CA ILE A 226 -14.63 7.15 -6.85
C ILE A 226 -13.63 8.20 -6.45
N ASP A 227 -13.08 8.05 -5.24
CA ASP A 227 -12.02 8.92 -4.73
C ASP A 227 -10.77 8.78 -5.61
N GLY A 228 -10.35 9.86 -6.23
CA GLY A 228 -9.18 9.93 -7.10
C GLY A 228 -7.90 10.39 -6.40
N THR A 229 -7.94 10.55 -5.06
CA THR A 229 -6.76 10.95 -4.28
C THR A 229 -5.79 9.79 -4.09
N TRP A 230 -4.50 10.07 -4.29
CA TRP A 230 -3.42 9.12 -4.16
C TRP A 230 -2.12 9.85 -3.78
N PRO A 231 -1.21 9.28 -2.96
CA PRO A 231 -1.22 7.93 -2.38
C PRO A 231 -1.98 7.84 -1.06
N LEU A 232 -2.51 8.93 -0.56
CA LEU A 232 -3.20 9.04 0.71
C LEU A 232 -4.56 9.69 0.48
N ARG A 233 -5.64 9.01 0.87
CA ARG A 233 -6.99 9.58 0.83
C ARG A 233 -7.19 10.52 2.00
N GLU A 234 -7.95 11.58 1.77
CA GLU A 234 -8.33 12.49 2.86
C GLU A 234 -9.19 11.75 3.89
N LEU A 235 -8.81 11.93 5.15
CA LEU A 235 -9.66 11.51 6.26
C LEU A 235 -10.60 12.67 6.55
N GLU A 236 -11.89 12.48 6.33
CA GLU A 236 -12.90 13.48 6.66
C GLU A 236 -12.76 13.86 8.13
N ASP A 237 -12.77 15.16 8.43
CA ASP A 237 -12.87 15.62 9.81
C ASP A 237 -14.24 15.20 10.32
N GLU A 238 -14.30 14.38 11.36
CA GLU A 238 -15.53 14.17 12.09
C GLU A 238 -15.97 15.55 12.58
N THR A 239 -17.04 16.07 11.94
CA THR A 239 -17.66 17.31 12.39
C THR A 239 -18.21 17.02 13.78
N VAL A 240 -17.53 17.54 14.80
CA VAL A 240 -17.95 17.51 16.20
C VAL A 240 -19.22 18.32 16.38
#